data_5d876a43bc56b92a9507f282970daa09
#
_entry.id   5d876a43bc56b92a9507f282970daa09
#
_cell.length_a   1.000
_cell.length_b   1.000
_cell.length_c   1.000
_cell.angle_alpha   90.00
_cell.angle_beta   90.00
_cell.angle_gamma   90.00
#
_symmetry.space_group_name_H-M   'P 1'
#
loop_
_entity.id
_entity.type
_entity.pdbx_description
1 polymer ?
#
loop_
_entity_poly.entity_id
_entity_poly.type
_entity_poly.pdbx_seq_one_letter_code
_entity_poly.pdbx_strand_id
1 'polypeptide(L)'
;LAAATSATLSSAQPAAAPNRLSFPQGFQWGCATAAYQIEGAANEDGRGPSVWDNFSHTAGKTFHGETGDVADDSYHLYKEDVRLLKNLGVKVYRMSISWPRVFPDGIGKANGKGLDYYKRVLDELRNNGIEPYVTLFHWDLPASLPHGWQSRDTAKAFGRYAEFIARELSDRVHNFFTTNEFVCFTDLSYRIGQFAPGLRLDAAQVNAVRHNAILAHGLGVQAIRANARPGTRVGLAENATVFVPVIEEKQHIEAALKATRERNAPFLTAVLEGKYLESYMAREGANAPKPEPGDMKIIGSPLDFVGLNVYSPEYVSADDSPDGYTVVPRQSSFPHMPSPWLFVGPEVIYWAVRNVSTLWKPQEIYITENGCSADDVVRADGRINDTDRVMYLRNHLMHLQRAAAEGYPVKGYFLWSLLDNYEWADGYSKRFGIHYVDFETQKRTPKLSAEWYKAVIVGNAVA
;
A
#
# COMPACT_ATOMS: atom_id res chain seq x y z
N LEU A 1 52.49 41.09 -44.08
CA LEU A 1 52.46 39.64 -43.91
C LEU A 1 51.85 39.34 -42.56
N ALA A 2 50.51 39.06 -42.51
CA ALA A 2 49.81 38.62 -41.33
C ALA A 2 49.60 37.12 -41.47
N ALA A 3 50.10 36.37 -40.49
CA ALA A 3 49.90 34.93 -40.43
C ALA A 3 48.52 34.64 -39.73
N ALA A 4 47.61 33.99 -40.43
CA ALA A 4 46.35 33.50 -39.87
C ALA A 4 46.63 32.16 -39.19
N THR A 5 46.45 32.11 -37.87
CA THR A 5 46.44 30.87 -37.09
C THR A 5 45.02 30.28 -37.14
N SER A 6 44.85 29.17 -37.84
CA SER A 6 43.64 28.37 -37.83
C SER A 6 43.56 27.59 -36.52
N ALA A 7 42.60 27.93 -35.65
CA ALA A 7 42.25 27.15 -34.48
C ALA A 7 41.39 25.94 -34.92
N THR A 8 41.92 24.74 -34.79
CA THR A 8 41.18 23.50 -34.93
C THR A 8 40.24 23.35 -33.73
N LEU A 9 38.94 23.43 -34.01
CA LEU A 9 37.89 23.03 -33.05
C LEU A 9 38.01 21.53 -32.76
N SER A 10 38.48 21.19 -31.57
CA SER A 10 38.42 19.81 -31.06
C SER A 10 36.96 19.39 -30.93
N SER A 11 36.57 18.37 -31.66
CA SER A 11 35.27 17.75 -31.50
C SER A 11 35.20 17.14 -30.10
N ALA A 12 34.41 17.74 -29.18
CA ALA A 12 34.13 17.16 -27.89
C ALA A 12 33.44 15.78 -28.12
N GLN A 13 34.06 14.72 -27.62
CA GLN A 13 33.41 13.41 -27.55
C GLN A 13 32.07 13.59 -26.81
N PRO A 14 30.98 12.96 -27.30
CA PRO A 14 29.73 12.98 -26.55
C PRO A 14 29.98 12.39 -25.16
N ALA A 15 29.57 13.10 -24.13
CA ALA A 15 29.66 12.64 -22.76
C ALA A 15 29.01 11.23 -22.68
N ALA A 16 29.72 10.28 -22.07
CA ALA A 16 29.19 8.97 -21.82
C ALA A 16 27.80 9.10 -21.19
N ALA A 17 26.81 8.37 -21.70
CA ALA A 17 25.47 8.39 -21.14
C ALA A 17 25.57 8.13 -19.62
N PRO A 18 24.86 8.89 -18.78
CA PRO A 18 24.94 8.72 -17.35
C PRO A 18 24.66 7.25 -17.01
N ASN A 19 25.45 6.70 -16.08
CA ASN A 19 25.31 5.31 -15.64
C ASN A 19 23.95 5.19 -14.94
N ARG A 20 22.91 4.81 -15.69
CA ARG A 20 21.54 4.70 -15.15
C ARG A 20 21.46 3.51 -14.22
N LEU A 21 20.87 3.71 -13.03
CA LEU A 21 20.59 2.66 -12.06
C LEU A 21 19.44 1.79 -12.57
N SER A 22 19.76 0.73 -13.33
CA SER A 22 18.78 -0.15 -13.97
C SER A 22 18.25 -1.19 -13.00
N PHE A 23 16.98 -1.52 -13.16
CA PHE A 23 16.33 -2.63 -12.46
C PHE A 23 16.47 -3.95 -13.24
N PRO A 24 16.30 -5.11 -12.57
CA PRO A 24 16.32 -6.40 -13.25
C PRO A 24 15.31 -6.45 -14.40
N GLN A 25 15.62 -7.25 -15.42
CA GLN A 25 14.68 -7.49 -16.52
C GLN A 25 13.40 -8.15 -15.95
N GLY A 26 12.23 -7.69 -16.41
CA GLY A 26 10.93 -8.17 -15.93
C GLY A 26 10.46 -7.54 -14.63
N PHE A 27 11.16 -6.51 -14.10
CA PHE A 27 10.68 -5.75 -12.95
C PHE A 27 9.33 -5.10 -13.25
N GLN A 28 8.37 -5.27 -12.33
CA GLN A 28 6.99 -4.84 -12.54
C GLN A 28 6.79 -3.40 -12.07
N TRP A 29 6.50 -2.50 -13.01
CA TRP A 29 6.17 -1.10 -12.73
C TRP A 29 4.65 -0.90 -12.76
N GLY A 30 4.10 -0.35 -11.67
CA GLY A 30 2.67 -0.13 -11.53
C GLY A 30 2.32 1.14 -10.76
N CYS A 31 1.01 1.39 -10.67
CA CYS A 31 0.42 2.33 -9.74
C CYS A 31 -0.59 1.62 -8.87
N ALA A 32 -0.95 2.25 -7.74
CA ALA A 32 -1.96 1.73 -6.83
C ALA A 32 -3.08 2.75 -6.58
N THR A 33 -4.27 2.25 -6.25
CA THR A 33 -5.41 3.00 -5.71
C THR A 33 -6.23 2.09 -4.79
N ALA A 34 -7.20 2.67 -4.07
CA ALA A 34 -8.16 1.91 -3.26
C ALA A 34 -9.60 2.34 -3.56
N ALA A 35 -10.52 1.38 -3.51
CA ALA A 35 -11.91 1.54 -3.94
C ALA A 35 -12.61 2.75 -3.30
N TYR A 36 -12.64 2.82 -1.96
CA TYR A 36 -13.31 3.92 -1.26
C TYR A 36 -12.72 5.30 -1.59
N GLN A 37 -11.42 5.35 -1.88
CA GLN A 37 -10.70 6.60 -2.14
C GLN A 37 -10.95 7.16 -3.54
N ILE A 38 -11.33 6.34 -4.52
CA ILE A 38 -11.47 6.79 -5.92
C ILE A 38 -12.84 6.55 -6.55
N GLU A 39 -13.59 5.51 -6.12
CA GLU A 39 -14.77 5.05 -6.87
C GLU A 39 -15.91 6.03 -6.85
N GLY A 40 -16.25 6.57 -5.68
CA GLY A 40 -17.51 7.29 -5.51
C GLY A 40 -18.73 6.39 -5.71
N ALA A 41 -19.78 6.93 -6.31
CA ALA A 41 -21.04 6.22 -6.55
C ALA A 41 -21.56 5.50 -5.29
N ALA A 42 -21.48 6.19 -4.14
CA ALA A 42 -21.72 5.62 -2.80
C ALA A 42 -23.11 5.01 -2.66
N ASN A 43 -24.11 5.57 -3.35
CA ASN A 43 -25.51 5.16 -3.28
C ASN A 43 -26.03 4.51 -4.58
N GLU A 44 -25.13 4.11 -5.48
CA GLU A 44 -25.51 3.60 -6.78
C GLU A 44 -25.45 2.07 -6.87
N ASP A 45 -26.24 1.52 -7.77
CA ASP A 45 -26.27 0.10 -8.15
C ASP A 45 -26.35 -0.87 -6.98
N GLY A 46 -26.96 -0.44 -5.86
CA GLY A 46 -27.20 -1.28 -4.70
C GLY A 46 -25.97 -1.53 -3.83
N ARG A 47 -24.96 -0.66 -3.87
CA ARG A 47 -23.86 -0.66 -2.90
C ARG A 47 -24.40 -0.44 -1.50
N GLY A 48 -23.97 -1.24 -0.53
CA GLY A 48 -24.24 -1.02 0.89
C GLY A 48 -23.25 -0.02 1.52
N PRO A 49 -23.59 0.59 2.67
CA PRO A 49 -22.67 1.48 3.36
C PRO A 49 -21.50 0.72 3.98
N SER A 50 -20.33 1.30 3.96
CA SER A 50 -19.17 0.88 4.73
C SER A 50 -19.07 1.63 6.06
N VAL A 51 -18.17 1.19 6.93
CA VAL A 51 -17.84 1.94 8.16
C VAL A 51 -17.28 3.34 7.84
N TRP A 52 -16.64 3.53 6.68
CA TRP A 52 -16.13 4.82 6.24
C TRP A 52 -17.22 5.77 5.77
N ASP A 53 -18.31 5.27 5.16
CA ASP A 53 -19.47 6.11 4.85
C ASP A 53 -20.05 6.70 6.14
N ASN A 54 -20.29 5.86 7.16
CA ASN A 54 -20.82 6.34 8.45
C ASN A 54 -19.85 7.30 9.15
N PHE A 55 -18.56 7.02 9.10
CA PHE A 55 -17.52 7.83 9.76
C PHE A 55 -17.38 9.20 9.09
N SER A 56 -17.29 9.27 7.77
CA SER A 56 -17.11 10.52 7.04
C SER A 56 -18.31 11.45 7.14
N HIS A 57 -19.52 10.90 7.28
CA HIS A 57 -20.74 11.67 7.54
C HIS A 57 -20.92 12.08 9.01
N THR A 58 -20.04 11.64 9.91
CA THR A 58 -20.06 12.06 11.31
C THR A 58 -19.27 13.36 11.48
N ALA A 59 -19.93 14.39 12.03
CA ALA A 59 -19.33 15.71 12.18
C ALA A 59 -17.98 15.67 12.95
N GLY A 60 -16.97 16.36 12.39
CA GLY A 60 -15.62 16.48 12.97
C GLY A 60 -14.73 15.25 12.84
N LYS A 61 -15.11 14.25 12.04
CA LYS A 61 -14.32 13.04 11.83
C LYS A 61 -13.36 13.12 10.65
N THR A 62 -13.67 13.94 9.66
CA THR A 62 -12.85 14.16 8.47
C THR A 62 -12.57 15.64 8.28
N PHE A 63 -11.51 15.95 7.54
CA PHE A 63 -11.15 17.32 7.19
C PHE A 63 -12.35 17.99 6.49
N HIS A 64 -12.80 19.13 7.02
CA HIS A 64 -13.96 19.91 6.55
C HIS A 64 -15.28 19.12 6.40
N GLY A 65 -15.40 17.90 6.96
CA GLY A 65 -16.56 17.04 6.76
C GLY A 65 -16.63 16.44 5.36
N GLU A 66 -15.52 16.35 4.66
CA GLU A 66 -15.41 15.75 3.32
C GLU A 66 -15.67 14.25 3.36
N THR A 67 -16.29 13.72 2.31
CA THR A 67 -16.71 12.31 2.19
C THR A 67 -16.17 11.67 0.92
N GLY A 68 -16.13 10.33 0.89
CA GLY A 68 -15.80 9.56 -0.31
C GLY A 68 -17.00 9.32 -1.26
N ASP A 69 -18.12 10.05 -1.11
CA ASP A 69 -19.35 9.78 -1.85
C ASP A 69 -19.20 9.92 -3.36
N VAL A 70 -18.39 10.88 -3.80
CA VAL A 70 -18.03 11.12 -5.20
C VAL A 70 -16.59 10.71 -5.46
N ALA A 71 -15.69 11.00 -4.54
CA ALA A 71 -14.24 10.76 -4.65
C ALA A 71 -13.70 11.26 -6.01
N ASP A 72 -13.13 10.38 -6.81
CA ASP A 72 -12.66 10.67 -8.16
C ASP A 72 -13.66 10.21 -9.24
N ASP A 73 -14.85 9.80 -8.83
CA ASP A 73 -15.88 9.27 -9.73
C ASP A 73 -15.35 8.15 -10.67
N SER A 74 -14.35 7.39 -10.21
CA SER A 74 -13.76 6.31 -11.00
C SER A 74 -14.78 5.21 -11.33
N TYR A 75 -15.88 5.10 -10.58
CA TYR A 75 -16.99 4.22 -10.93
C TYR A 75 -17.51 4.48 -12.36
N HIS A 76 -17.62 5.73 -12.76
CA HIS A 76 -18.05 6.12 -14.10
C HIS A 76 -16.86 6.34 -15.04
N LEU A 77 -15.73 6.82 -14.54
CA LEU A 77 -14.56 7.27 -15.31
C LEU A 77 -13.42 6.25 -15.41
N TYR A 78 -13.63 4.99 -14.99
CA TYR A 78 -12.59 3.95 -14.98
C TYR A 78 -11.86 3.77 -16.32
N LYS A 79 -12.54 3.97 -17.47
CA LYS A 79 -11.91 3.90 -18.79
C LYS A 79 -10.89 5.01 -19.02
N GLU A 80 -11.17 6.19 -18.49
CA GLU A 80 -10.20 7.28 -18.49
C GLU A 80 -9.01 6.96 -17.62
N ASP A 81 -9.24 6.46 -16.42
CA ASP A 81 -8.17 6.08 -15.48
C ASP A 81 -7.28 4.96 -16.06
N VAL A 82 -7.87 3.95 -16.73
CA VAL A 82 -7.10 2.92 -17.46
C VAL A 82 -6.30 3.52 -18.61
N ARG A 83 -6.83 4.54 -19.31
CA ARG A 83 -6.08 5.26 -20.35
C ARG A 83 -4.87 6.00 -19.77
N LEU A 84 -4.97 6.57 -18.56
CA LEU A 84 -3.84 7.19 -17.87
C LEU A 84 -2.75 6.16 -17.56
N LEU A 85 -3.11 5.00 -17.02
CA LEU A 85 -2.19 3.90 -16.77
C LEU A 85 -1.46 3.43 -18.05
N LYS A 86 -2.21 3.27 -19.14
CA LYS A 86 -1.64 2.93 -20.45
C LYS A 86 -0.65 3.98 -20.95
N ASN A 87 -0.98 5.27 -20.77
CA ASN A 87 -0.14 6.38 -21.20
C ASN A 87 1.18 6.46 -20.39
N LEU A 88 1.16 6.08 -19.11
CA LEU A 88 2.36 5.91 -18.30
C LEU A 88 3.23 4.74 -18.78
N GLY A 89 2.63 3.73 -19.38
CA GLY A 89 3.32 2.52 -19.84
C GLY A 89 3.43 1.43 -18.77
N VAL A 90 2.70 1.53 -17.65
CA VAL A 90 2.67 0.52 -16.59
C VAL A 90 2.14 -0.82 -17.13
N LYS A 91 2.62 -1.90 -16.55
CA LYS A 91 2.21 -3.27 -16.90
C LYS A 91 1.34 -3.91 -15.82
N VAL A 92 1.33 -3.34 -14.65
CA VAL A 92 0.55 -3.83 -13.51
C VAL A 92 -0.19 -2.67 -12.85
N TYR A 93 -1.35 -2.96 -12.29
CA TYR A 93 -2.14 -1.99 -11.53
C TYR A 93 -2.72 -2.64 -10.29
N ARG A 94 -2.46 -2.06 -9.12
CA ARG A 94 -3.04 -2.50 -7.87
C ARG A 94 -4.27 -1.69 -7.55
N MET A 95 -5.40 -2.38 -7.36
CA MET A 95 -6.68 -1.81 -6.97
C MET A 95 -7.29 -2.62 -5.84
N SER A 96 -8.31 -2.10 -5.19
CA SER A 96 -9.11 -2.90 -4.26
C SER A 96 -10.53 -3.10 -4.78
N ILE A 97 -11.21 -4.11 -4.22
CA ILE A 97 -12.63 -4.34 -4.41
C ILE A 97 -13.37 -3.88 -3.16
N SER A 98 -14.36 -3.02 -3.31
CA SER A 98 -15.23 -2.60 -2.23
C SER A 98 -16.13 -3.77 -1.80
N TRP A 99 -15.88 -4.30 -0.62
CA TRP A 99 -16.69 -5.40 -0.08
C TRP A 99 -18.17 -5.05 -0.03
N PRO A 100 -18.62 -3.88 0.49
CA PRO A 100 -20.06 -3.54 0.50
C PRO A 100 -20.65 -3.28 -0.89
N ARG A 101 -19.84 -3.07 -1.93
CA ARG A 101 -20.36 -3.00 -3.31
C ARG A 101 -20.74 -4.38 -3.83
N VAL A 102 -20.00 -5.42 -3.43
CA VAL A 102 -20.28 -6.81 -3.82
C VAL A 102 -21.25 -7.50 -2.87
N PHE A 103 -21.12 -7.26 -1.57
CA PHE A 103 -22.05 -7.75 -0.54
C PHE A 103 -22.53 -6.59 0.32
N PRO A 104 -23.66 -5.96 -0.05
CA PRO A 104 -24.21 -4.80 0.66
C PRO A 104 -24.41 -5.01 2.16
N ASP A 105 -24.79 -6.23 2.53
CA ASP A 105 -24.98 -6.66 3.92
C ASP A 105 -23.74 -7.36 4.51
N GLY A 106 -22.60 -7.31 3.84
CA GLY A 106 -21.36 -7.98 4.22
C GLY A 106 -21.38 -9.51 4.03
N ILE A 107 -22.55 -10.10 4.05
CA ILE A 107 -22.84 -11.54 3.87
C ILE A 107 -24.13 -11.70 3.06
N GLY A 108 -24.49 -12.94 2.73
CA GLY A 108 -25.76 -13.26 2.10
C GLY A 108 -25.72 -13.16 0.57
N LYS A 109 -26.68 -12.46 -0.05
CA LYS A 109 -26.80 -12.37 -1.50
C LYS A 109 -25.81 -11.36 -2.09
N ALA A 110 -25.02 -11.81 -3.06
CA ALA A 110 -24.13 -10.93 -3.80
C ALA A 110 -24.90 -9.94 -4.69
N ASN A 111 -24.40 -8.73 -4.78
CA ASN A 111 -24.89 -7.69 -5.67
C ASN A 111 -24.28 -7.89 -7.08
N GLY A 112 -25.10 -8.38 -8.02
CA GLY A 112 -24.66 -8.62 -9.39
C GLY A 112 -24.13 -7.37 -10.10
N LYS A 113 -24.77 -6.21 -9.90
CA LYS A 113 -24.34 -4.95 -10.54
C LYS A 113 -22.97 -4.50 -10.04
N GLY A 114 -22.70 -4.63 -8.73
CA GLY A 114 -21.40 -4.35 -8.15
C GLY A 114 -20.30 -5.28 -8.68
N LEU A 115 -20.60 -6.58 -8.79
CA LEU A 115 -19.67 -7.55 -9.39
C LEU A 115 -19.41 -7.25 -10.88
N ASP A 116 -20.45 -6.91 -11.64
CA ASP A 116 -20.32 -6.57 -13.06
C ASP A 116 -19.48 -5.32 -13.30
N TYR A 117 -19.52 -4.34 -12.39
CA TYR A 117 -18.62 -3.19 -12.42
C TYR A 117 -17.16 -3.64 -12.38
N TYR A 118 -16.79 -4.48 -11.40
CA TYR A 118 -15.42 -4.98 -11.32
C TYR A 118 -15.03 -5.83 -12.51
N LYS A 119 -15.92 -6.66 -13.05
CA LYS A 119 -15.65 -7.39 -14.29
C LYS A 119 -15.33 -6.45 -15.45
N ARG A 120 -16.08 -5.34 -15.61
CA ARG A 120 -15.79 -4.33 -16.65
C ARG A 120 -14.45 -3.63 -16.46
N VAL A 121 -14.11 -3.25 -15.22
CA VAL A 121 -12.81 -2.61 -14.92
C VAL A 121 -11.65 -3.57 -15.23
N LEU A 122 -11.76 -4.81 -14.78
CA LEU A 122 -10.73 -5.84 -14.99
C LEU A 122 -10.56 -6.19 -16.48
N ASP A 123 -11.67 -6.28 -17.21
CA ASP A 123 -11.63 -6.51 -18.66
C ASP A 123 -10.99 -5.31 -19.39
N GLU A 124 -11.28 -4.07 -19.00
CA GLU A 124 -10.65 -2.87 -19.57
C GLU A 124 -9.14 -2.83 -19.30
N LEU A 125 -8.69 -3.15 -18.09
CA LEU A 125 -7.26 -3.25 -17.75
C LEU A 125 -6.57 -4.28 -18.66
N ARG A 126 -7.10 -5.49 -18.73
CA ARG A 126 -6.51 -6.59 -19.52
C ARG A 126 -6.50 -6.29 -21.01
N ASN A 127 -7.55 -5.70 -21.55
CA ASN A 127 -7.64 -5.27 -22.95
C ASN A 127 -6.58 -4.22 -23.31
N ASN A 128 -6.09 -3.47 -22.29
CA ASN A 128 -5.00 -2.51 -22.45
C ASN A 128 -3.62 -3.08 -22.07
N GLY A 129 -3.52 -4.40 -21.81
CA GLY A 129 -2.27 -5.10 -21.50
C GLY A 129 -1.72 -4.78 -20.10
N ILE A 130 -2.62 -4.48 -19.16
CA ILE A 130 -2.30 -4.17 -17.76
C ILE A 130 -2.82 -5.31 -16.89
N GLU A 131 -1.93 -5.99 -16.17
CA GLU A 131 -2.28 -7.06 -15.25
C GLU A 131 -2.82 -6.49 -13.94
N PRO A 132 -4.04 -6.88 -13.51
CA PRO A 132 -4.59 -6.43 -12.25
C PRO A 132 -4.00 -7.21 -11.06
N TYR A 133 -3.65 -6.47 -10.02
CA TYR A 133 -3.34 -6.95 -8.67
C TYR A 133 -4.45 -6.47 -7.74
N VAL A 134 -5.21 -7.40 -7.14
CA VAL A 134 -6.46 -7.07 -6.46
C VAL A 134 -6.37 -7.27 -4.96
N THR A 135 -6.58 -6.20 -4.22
CA THR A 135 -6.74 -6.20 -2.76
C THR A 135 -8.20 -6.45 -2.40
N LEU A 136 -8.49 -7.47 -1.58
CA LEU A 136 -9.85 -7.82 -1.19
C LEU A 136 -10.42 -6.88 -0.13
N PHE A 137 -9.57 -6.36 0.77
CA PHE A 137 -9.99 -5.46 1.83
C PHE A 137 -9.03 -4.29 2.00
N HIS A 138 -9.52 -3.09 1.72
CA HIS A 138 -8.81 -1.83 1.92
C HIS A 138 -9.67 -0.87 2.74
N TRP A 139 -10.00 -1.32 3.96
CA TRP A 139 -10.61 -0.62 5.10
C TRP A 139 -12.12 -0.36 5.03
N ASP A 140 -12.75 -0.53 3.90
CA ASP A 140 -14.18 -0.30 3.67
C ASP A 140 -15.06 -1.48 4.12
N LEU A 141 -14.98 -1.81 5.43
CA LEU A 141 -15.78 -2.86 6.04
C LEU A 141 -17.26 -2.55 5.90
N PRO A 142 -18.11 -3.51 5.46
CA PRO A 142 -19.56 -3.32 5.45
C PRO A 142 -20.09 -2.92 6.83
N ALA A 143 -20.79 -1.80 6.91
CA ALA A 143 -21.33 -1.27 8.18
C ALA A 143 -22.38 -2.18 8.83
N SER A 144 -22.98 -3.06 8.06
CA SER A 144 -23.97 -4.06 8.50
C SER A 144 -23.38 -5.22 9.30
N LEU A 145 -22.05 -5.46 9.25
CA LEU A 145 -21.42 -6.52 10.02
C LEU A 145 -21.38 -6.16 11.52
N PRO A 146 -22.09 -6.92 12.38
CA PRO A 146 -22.19 -6.60 13.80
C PRO A 146 -20.82 -6.57 14.47
N HIS A 147 -20.54 -5.52 15.25
CA HIS A 147 -19.30 -5.32 16.00
C HIS A 147 -18.02 -5.22 15.15
N GLY A 148 -18.10 -5.26 13.82
CA GLY A 148 -16.95 -5.16 12.94
C GLY A 148 -15.85 -6.17 13.30
N TRP A 149 -14.58 -5.73 13.32
CA TRP A 149 -13.42 -6.60 13.62
C TRP A 149 -13.34 -7.09 15.07
N GLN A 150 -14.19 -6.60 15.99
CA GLN A 150 -14.29 -7.16 17.35
C GLN A 150 -14.90 -8.59 17.32
N SER A 151 -15.65 -8.91 16.26
CA SER A 151 -16.30 -10.21 16.10
C SER A 151 -15.48 -11.17 15.25
N ARG A 152 -15.26 -12.38 15.76
CA ARG A 152 -14.69 -13.48 15.00
C ARG A 152 -15.54 -13.86 13.77
N ASP A 153 -16.84 -13.60 13.80
CA ASP A 153 -17.73 -13.87 12.67
C ASP A 153 -17.45 -12.95 11.48
N THR A 154 -16.87 -11.77 11.72
CA THR A 154 -16.37 -10.90 10.65
C THR A 154 -15.19 -11.56 9.92
N ALA A 155 -14.27 -12.22 10.64
CA ALA A 155 -13.18 -12.98 10.00
C ALA A 155 -13.72 -14.13 9.13
N LYS A 156 -14.74 -14.87 9.62
CA LYS A 156 -15.40 -15.92 8.83
C LYS A 156 -16.16 -15.35 7.63
N ALA A 157 -16.82 -14.19 7.79
CA ALA A 157 -17.49 -13.50 6.69
C ALA A 157 -16.50 -13.07 5.61
N PHE A 158 -15.32 -12.57 6.00
CA PHE A 158 -14.25 -12.25 5.07
C PHE A 158 -13.77 -13.49 4.28
N GLY A 159 -13.61 -14.65 4.94
CA GLY A 159 -13.28 -15.90 4.26
C GLY A 159 -14.29 -16.27 3.17
N ARG A 160 -15.61 -16.13 3.47
CA ARG A 160 -16.68 -16.37 2.47
C ARG A 160 -16.69 -15.35 1.32
N TYR A 161 -16.41 -14.08 1.65
CA TYR A 161 -16.25 -13.04 0.63
C TYR A 161 -15.05 -13.34 -0.28
N ALA A 162 -13.91 -13.73 0.28
CA ALA A 162 -12.70 -14.11 -0.47
C ALA A 162 -12.94 -15.33 -1.37
N GLU A 163 -13.68 -16.35 -0.87
CA GLU A 163 -14.13 -17.50 -1.66
C GLU A 163 -14.94 -17.07 -2.89
N PHE A 164 -15.94 -16.22 -2.68
CA PHE A 164 -16.80 -15.73 -3.75
C PHE A 164 -16.00 -14.96 -4.80
N ILE A 165 -15.17 -14.01 -4.37
CA ILE A 165 -14.34 -13.21 -5.30
C ILE A 165 -13.35 -14.09 -6.06
N ALA A 166 -12.72 -15.04 -5.39
CA ALA A 166 -11.79 -15.97 -6.04
C ALA A 166 -12.48 -16.78 -7.15
N ARG A 167 -13.66 -17.30 -6.88
CA ARG A 167 -14.45 -18.06 -7.87
C ARG A 167 -14.91 -17.20 -9.05
N GLU A 168 -15.37 -15.97 -8.79
CA GLU A 168 -15.98 -15.11 -9.80
C GLU A 168 -14.97 -14.33 -10.66
N LEU A 169 -13.76 -14.06 -10.12
CA LEU A 169 -12.81 -13.14 -10.77
C LEU A 169 -11.44 -13.75 -11.07
N SER A 170 -11.13 -14.97 -10.65
CA SER A 170 -9.81 -15.57 -10.92
C SER A 170 -9.57 -15.96 -12.39
N ASP A 171 -10.54 -15.77 -13.26
CA ASP A 171 -10.37 -15.80 -14.70
C ASP A 171 -9.76 -14.51 -15.29
N ARG A 172 -9.78 -13.43 -14.48
CA ARG A 172 -9.29 -12.08 -14.81
C ARG A 172 -8.13 -11.64 -13.93
N VAL A 173 -8.04 -12.18 -12.72
CA VAL A 173 -7.09 -11.78 -11.68
C VAL A 173 -6.22 -12.97 -11.30
N HIS A 174 -4.91 -12.83 -11.45
CA HIS A 174 -3.95 -13.87 -11.05
C HIS A 174 -3.26 -13.56 -9.71
N ASN A 175 -3.30 -12.32 -9.25
CA ASN A 175 -2.61 -11.89 -8.04
C ASN A 175 -3.57 -11.21 -7.07
N PHE A 176 -3.82 -11.83 -5.92
CA PHE A 176 -4.67 -11.32 -4.87
C PHE A 176 -3.87 -10.91 -3.64
N PHE A 177 -4.22 -9.77 -3.05
CA PHE A 177 -3.89 -9.41 -1.68
C PHE A 177 -5.12 -9.60 -0.81
N THR A 178 -4.99 -10.22 0.34
CA THR A 178 -6.11 -10.41 1.26
C THR A 178 -6.54 -9.09 1.89
N THR A 179 -5.59 -8.42 2.54
CA THR A 179 -5.82 -7.19 3.31
C THR A 179 -4.75 -6.15 3.01
N ASN A 180 -5.06 -4.90 3.33
CA ASN A 180 -4.12 -3.79 3.33
C ASN A 180 -3.95 -3.23 4.74
N GLU A 181 -2.70 -3.22 5.25
CA GLU A 181 -2.26 -2.49 6.45
C GLU A 181 -3.08 -2.76 7.71
N PHE A 182 -2.76 -3.85 8.39
CA PHE A 182 -3.48 -4.23 9.61
C PHE A 182 -3.55 -3.11 10.65
N VAL A 183 -2.46 -2.40 10.90
CA VAL A 183 -2.41 -1.37 11.94
C VAL A 183 -3.43 -0.25 11.68
N CYS A 184 -3.71 0.07 10.43
CA CYS A 184 -4.61 1.16 10.07
C CYS A 184 -6.07 0.84 10.43
N PHE A 185 -6.56 -0.33 10.04
CA PHE A 185 -7.95 -0.70 10.33
C PHE A 185 -8.15 -1.43 11.67
N THR A 186 -7.10 -1.62 12.45
CA THR A 186 -7.19 -2.14 13.83
C THR A 186 -6.82 -1.06 14.85
N ASP A 187 -5.57 -0.62 14.89
CA ASP A 187 -5.09 0.31 15.91
C ASP A 187 -5.61 1.73 15.73
N LEU A 188 -5.50 2.29 14.50
CA LEU A 188 -6.00 3.65 14.25
C LEU A 188 -7.53 3.71 14.38
N SER A 189 -8.20 2.60 14.09
CA SER A 189 -9.66 2.48 14.07
C SER A 189 -10.27 2.14 15.43
N TYR A 190 -9.66 1.21 16.17
CA TYR A 190 -10.26 0.65 17.41
C TYR A 190 -9.48 1.00 18.68
N ARG A 191 -8.21 1.41 18.60
CA ARG A 191 -7.44 1.85 19.76
C ARG A 191 -7.36 3.37 19.87
N ILE A 192 -7.06 4.06 18.75
CA ILE A 192 -6.88 5.51 18.70
C ILE A 192 -8.19 6.22 18.37
N GLY A 193 -9.03 5.61 17.52
CA GLY A 193 -10.32 6.16 17.08
C GLY A 193 -10.18 7.29 16.07
N GLN A 194 -9.04 7.33 15.37
CA GLN A 194 -8.74 8.29 14.32
C GLN A 194 -9.36 7.90 12.98
N PHE A 195 -9.49 6.59 12.72
CA PHE A 195 -10.08 6.02 11.51
C PHE A 195 -11.39 5.29 11.82
N ALA A 196 -12.19 5.05 10.79
CA ALA A 196 -13.46 4.33 10.91
C ALA A 196 -13.28 2.91 11.51
N PRO A 197 -14.14 2.48 12.43
CA PRO A 197 -15.37 3.11 12.92
C PRO A 197 -15.17 4.16 14.04
N GLY A 198 -13.95 4.50 14.42
CA GLY A 198 -13.66 5.58 15.36
C GLY A 198 -13.81 5.20 16.85
N LEU A 199 -13.59 3.94 17.18
CA LEU A 199 -13.69 3.42 18.54
C LEU A 199 -12.39 3.59 19.33
N ARG A 200 -12.51 3.56 20.67
CA ARG A 200 -11.38 3.57 21.61
C ARG A 200 -11.60 2.46 22.62
N LEU A 201 -11.09 1.29 22.29
CA LEU A 201 -11.24 0.08 23.07
C LEU A 201 -10.06 -0.10 24.05
N ASP A 202 -10.24 -0.95 25.07
CA ASP A 202 -9.17 -1.37 25.96
C ASP A 202 -8.17 -2.30 25.27
N ALA A 203 -7.03 -2.58 25.91
CA ALA A 203 -5.94 -3.37 25.33
C ALA A 203 -6.36 -4.80 24.99
N ALA A 204 -7.18 -5.45 25.81
CA ALA A 204 -7.63 -6.82 25.56
C ALA A 204 -8.56 -6.88 24.32
N GLN A 205 -9.47 -5.91 24.22
CA GLN A 205 -10.37 -5.79 23.07
C GLN A 205 -9.60 -5.47 21.77
N VAL A 206 -8.60 -4.57 21.83
CA VAL A 206 -7.74 -4.25 20.67
C VAL A 206 -6.96 -5.49 20.23
N ASN A 207 -6.42 -6.27 21.15
CA ASN A 207 -5.72 -7.50 20.81
C ASN A 207 -6.65 -8.56 20.21
N ALA A 208 -7.92 -8.61 20.61
CA ALA A 208 -8.94 -9.44 19.94
C ALA A 208 -9.23 -8.97 18.51
N VAL A 209 -9.34 -7.65 18.28
CA VAL A 209 -9.48 -7.04 16.95
C VAL A 209 -8.30 -7.40 16.05
N ARG A 210 -7.06 -7.25 16.54
CA ARG A 210 -5.83 -7.62 15.81
C ARG A 210 -5.83 -9.09 15.44
N HIS A 211 -6.18 -9.96 16.39
CA HIS A 211 -6.25 -11.40 16.16
C HIS A 211 -7.29 -11.76 15.09
N ASN A 212 -8.49 -11.20 15.16
CA ASN A 212 -9.54 -11.45 14.18
C ASN A 212 -9.14 -10.96 12.78
N ALA A 213 -8.40 -9.85 12.69
CA ALA A 213 -7.91 -9.30 11.42
C ALA A 213 -6.90 -10.25 10.75
N ILE A 214 -5.90 -10.76 11.49
CA ILE A 214 -4.93 -11.71 10.92
C ILE A 214 -5.55 -13.09 10.69
N LEU A 215 -6.55 -13.49 11.47
CA LEU A 215 -7.34 -14.70 11.23
C LEU A 215 -8.14 -14.58 9.91
N ALA A 216 -8.74 -13.42 9.65
CA ALA A 216 -9.42 -13.14 8.40
C ALA A 216 -8.47 -13.26 7.20
N HIS A 217 -7.26 -12.71 7.32
CA HIS A 217 -6.21 -12.91 6.32
C HIS A 217 -5.98 -14.39 6.02
N GLY A 218 -5.72 -15.20 7.04
CA GLY A 218 -5.46 -16.64 6.87
C GLY A 218 -6.64 -17.39 6.23
N LEU A 219 -7.86 -17.09 6.68
CA LEU A 219 -9.09 -17.65 6.07
C LEU A 219 -9.24 -17.22 4.60
N GLY A 220 -8.90 -15.97 4.28
CA GLY A 220 -8.87 -15.45 2.91
C GLY A 220 -7.86 -16.19 2.04
N VAL A 221 -6.63 -16.43 2.54
CA VAL A 221 -5.62 -17.22 1.82
C VAL A 221 -6.13 -18.60 1.49
N GLN A 222 -6.71 -19.31 2.47
CA GLN A 222 -7.25 -20.65 2.27
C GLN A 222 -8.42 -20.67 1.29
N ALA A 223 -9.31 -19.68 1.38
CA ALA A 223 -10.45 -19.53 0.48
C ALA A 223 -10.02 -19.30 -0.97
N ILE A 224 -9.05 -18.42 -1.21
CA ILE A 224 -8.50 -18.17 -2.55
C ILE A 224 -7.86 -19.44 -3.10
N ARG A 225 -7.02 -20.12 -2.33
CA ARG A 225 -6.34 -21.34 -2.77
C ARG A 225 -7.30 -22.46 -3.13
N ALA A 226 -8.42 -22.58 -2.41
CA ALA A 226 -9.42 -23.64 -2.65
C ALA A 226 -10.33 -23.36 -3.85
N ASN A 227 -10.54 -22.10 -4.22
CA ASN A 227 -11.62 -21.71 -5.14
C ASN A 227 -11.15 -20.96 -6.39
N ALA A 228 -9.93 -20.43 -6.40
CA ALA A 228 -9.40 -19.74 -7.57
C ALA A 228 -8.90 -20.72 -8.64
N ARG A 229 -8.75 -20.20 -9.87
CA ARG A 229 -8.17 -20.98 -10.97
C ARG A 229 -6.70 -21.33 -10.68
N PRO A 230 -6.21 -22.47 -11.22
CA PRO A 230 -4.80 -22.83 -11.10
C PRO A 230 -3.87 -21.71 -11.57
N GLY A 231 -2.77 -21.50 -10.84
CA GLY A 231 -1.82 -20.41 -11.11
C GLY A 231 -2.14 -19.08 -10.44
N THR A 232 -3.30 -18.97 -9.77
CA THR A 232 -3.61 -17.79 -8.94
C THR A 232 -2.71 -17.74 -7.73
N ARG A 233 -2.21 -16.55 -7.43
CA ARG A 233 -1.24 -16.25 -6.36
C ARG A 233 -1.90 -15.38 -5.29
N VAL A 234 -1.49 -15.53 -4.05
CA VAL A 234 -2.03 -14.79 -2.92
C VAL A 234 -0.92 -14.30 -1.98
N GLY A 235 -1.04 -13.06 -1.56
CA GLY A 235 -0.20 -12.40 -0.56
C GLY A 235 -1.01 -11.44 0.30
N LEU A 236 -0.32 -10.55 0.96
CA LEU A 236 -0.88 -9.42 1.72
C LEU A 236 -0.10 -8.14 1.38
N ALA A 237 -0.65 -6.99 1.71
CA ALA A 237 0.06 -5.71 1.67
C ALA A 237 0.08 -5.11 3.07
N GLU A 238 1.29 -4.85 3.60
CA GLU A 238 1.46 -4.42 4.98
C GLU A 238 2.39 -3.21 5.10
N ASN A 239 1.99 -2.24 5.91
CA ASN A 239 2.82 -1.12 6.31
C ASN A 239 3.71 -1.51 7.50
N ALA A 240 4.57 -2.50 7.29
CA ALA A 240 5.49 -2.94 8.31
C ALA A 240 6.34 -1.78 8.85
N THR A 241 6.40 -1.63 10.17
CA THR A 241 7.36 -0.70 10.76
C THR A 241 8.77 -1.21 10.49
N VAL A 242 9.51 -0.46 9.69
CA VAL A 242 10.89 -0.80 9.29
C VAL A 242 11.87 0.04 10.09
N PHE A 243 12.77 -0.65 10.78
CA PHE A 243 13.86 0.02 11.48
C PHE A 243 15.11 0.08 10.61
N VAL A 244 15.64 1.30 10.52
CA VAL A 244 16.86 1.65 9.80
C VAL A 244 17.99 1.77 10.82
N PRO A 245 19.13 1.08 10.65
CA PRO A 245 20.26 1.29 11.54
C PRO A 245 20.86 2.67 11.31
N VAL A 246 21.16 3.40 12.40
CA VAL A 246 21.80 4.74 12.30
C VAL A 246 23.17 4.69 11.63
N ILE A 247 23.85 3.55 11.70
CA ILE A 247 25.13 3.27 11.05
C ILE A 247 25.06 1.87 10.47
N GLU A 248 25.51 1.67 9.22
CA GLU A 248 25.54 0.35 8.56
C GLU A 248 26.66 -0.54 9.11
N GLU A 249 26.69 -0.75 10.42
CA GLU A 249 27.59 -1.67 11.12
C GLU A 249 26.82 -2.86 11.68
N LYS A 250 27.50 -4.01 11.84
CA LYS A 250 26.89 -5.29 12.21
C LYS A 250 25.94 -5.17 13.40
N GLN A 251 26.40 -4.55 14.50
CA GLN A 251 25.62 -4.41 15.73
C GLN A 251 24.31 -3.62 15.52
N HIS A 252 24.36 -2.51 14.76
CA HIS A 252 23.19 -1.68 14.49
C HIS A 252 22.23 -2.35 13.49
N ILE A 253 22.77 -3.15 12.55
CA ILE A 253 21.97 -3.96 11.63
C ILE A 253 21.22 -5.07 12.39
N GLU A 254 21.88 -5.76 13.31
CA GLU A 254 21.26 -6.78 14.17
C GLU A 254 20.18 -6.16 15.06
N ALA A 255 20.42 -4.97 15.62
CA ALA A 255 19.43 -4.18 16.36
C ALA A 255 18.21 -3.84 15.49
N ALA A 256 18.41 -3.38 14.27
CA ALA A 256 17.34 -3.05 13.32
C ALA A 256 16.49 -4.27 12.95
N LEU A 257 17.12 -5.43 12.74
CA LEU A 257 16.41 -6.69 12.50
C LEU A 257 15.53 -7.08 13.69
N LYS A 258 16.11 -7.06 14.92
CA LYS A 258 15.38 -7.39 16.14
C LYS A 258 14.20 -6.43 16.35
N ALA A 259 14.44 -5.12 16.25
CA ALA A 259 13.41 -4.11 16.38
C ALA A 259 12.29 -4.27 15.35
N THR A 260 12.63 -4.53 14.07
CA THR A 260 11.65 -4.78 13.01
C THR A 260 10.79 -6.01 13.33
N ARG A 261 11.38 -7.11 13.79
CA ARG A 261 10.64 -8.33 14.13
C ARG A 261 9.70 -8.13 15.32
N GLU A 262 10.18 -7.47 16.38
CA GLU A 262 9.44 -7.22 17.62
C GLU A 262 8.29 -6.20 17.41
N ARG A 263 8.52 -5.15 16.64
CA ARG A 263 7.51 -4.13 16.39
C ARG A 263 6.33 -4.66 15.57
N ASN A 264 6.60 -5.56 14.65
CA ASN A 264 5.58 -6.18 13.79
C ASN A 264 4.99 -7.47 14.38
N ALA A 265 5.26 -7.77 15.66
CA ALA A 265 4.83 -8.99 16.35
C ALA A 265 3.31 -9.25 16.30
N PRO A 266 2.41 -8.25 16.40
CA PRO A 266 0.98 -8.50 16.35
C PRO A 266 0.44 -8.87 14.96
N PHE A 267 1.20 -8.57 13.88
CA PHE A 267 0.73 -8.69 12.50
C PHE A 267 1.69 -9.50 11.62
N LEU A 268 2.59 -8.83 10.88
CA LEU A 268 3.43 -9.46 9.88
C LEU A 268 4.27 -10.61 10.44
N THR A 269 4.86 -10.44 11.64
CA THR A 269 5.62 -11.50 12.30
C THR A 269 4.72 -12.70 12.61
N ALA A 270 3.53 -12.47 13.20
CA ALA A 270 2.61 -13.55 13.52
C ALA A 270 2.14 -14.30 12.27
N VAL A 271 1.87 -13.58 11.18
CA VAL A 271 1.46 -14.15 9.89
C VAL A 271 2.58 -14.98 9.27
N LEU A 272 3.79 -14.43 9.19
CA LEU A 272 4.91 -15.11 8.50
C LEU A 272 5.56 -16.22 9.31
N GLU A 273 5.46 -16.17 10.66
CA GLU A 273 5.98 -17.23 11.53
C GLU A 273 4.91 -18.26 11.96
N GLY A 274 3.64 -17.98 11.71
CA GLY A 274 2.52 -18.84 12.13
C GLY A 274 2.38 -18.98 13.65
N LYS A 275 2.89 -18.00 14.40
CA LYS A 275 2.86 -17.96 15.87
C LYS A 275 3.06 -16.56 16.39
N TYR A 276 2.54 -16.28 17.58
CA TYR A 276 2.92 -15.08 18.33
C TYR A 276 4.30 -15.22 18.96
N LEU A 277 5.04 -14.10 19.04
CA LEU A 277 6.30 -14.05 19.79
C LEU A 277 6.01 -14.14 21.29
N GLU A 278 6.86 -14.90 22.01
CA GLU A 278 6.77 -15.00 23.47
C GLU A 278 6.95 -13.63 24.14
N SER A 279 7.86 -12.79 23.62
CA SER A 279 8.08 -11.42 24.07
C SER A 279 6.81 -10.55 23.93
N TYR A 280 6.09 -10.67 22.81
CA TYR A 280 4.81 -9.97 22.61
C TYR A 280 3.75 -10.46 23.60
N MET A 281 3.58 -11.77 23.73
CA MET A 281 2.62 -12.36 24.67
C MET A 281 2.91 -11.96 26.11
N ALA A 282 4.18 -11.97 26.53
CA ALA A 282 4.61 -11.56 27.86
C ALA A 282 4.37 -10.08 28.13
N ARG A 283 4.64 -9.21 27.15
CA ARG A 283 4.40 -7.78 27.22
C ARG A 283 2.91 -7.43 27.37
N GLU A 284 2.05 -8.11 26.62
CA GLU A 284 0.60 -7.89 26.71
C GLU A 284 -0.01 -8.55 27.96
N GLY A 285 0.61 -9.57 28.54
CA GLY A 285 0.20 -10.21 29.78
C GLY A 285 -1.25 -10.69 29.76
N ALA A 286 -2.08 -10.22 30.68
CA ALA A 286 -3.51 -10.58 30.75
C ALA A 286 -4.33 -10.12 29.51
N ASN A 287 -3.83 -9.10 28.81
CA ASN A 287 -4.47 -8.54 27.61
C ASN A 287 -4.03 -9.25 26.33
N ALA A 288 -3.11 -10.22 26.40
CA ALA A 288 -2.58 -10.93 25.23
C ALA A 288 -3.70 -11.56 24.38
N PRO A 289 -3.49 -11.68 23.06
CA PRO A 289 -4.43 -12.38 22.19
C PRO A 289 -4.69 -13.81 22.70
N LYS A 290 -5.93 -14.29 22.54
CA LYS A 290 -6.35 -15.63 22.98
C LYS A 290 -6.75 -16.48 21.76
N PRO A 291 -5.76 -17.03 21.02
CA PRO A 291 -6.07 -17.84 19.85
C PRO A 291 -6.81 -19.13 20.24
N GLU A 292 -7.80 -19.50 19.44
CA GLU A 292 -8.43 -20.80 19.54
C GLU A 292 -7.53 -21.91 18.90
N PRO A 293 -7.72 -23.19 19.26
CA PRO A 293 -6.95 -24.27 18.64
C PRO A 293 -7.08 -24.25 17.10
N GLY A 294 -5.95 -24.15 16.41
CA GLY A 294 -5.87 -24.12 14.96
C GLY A 294 -5.74 -22.73 14.34
N ASP A 295 -6.02 -21.64 15.06
CA ASP A 295 -5.96 -20.29 14.53
C ASP A 295 -4.59 -19.95 13.95
N MET A 296 -3.53 -20.21 14.69
CA MET A 296 -2.18 -19.86 14.24
C MET A 296 -1.76 -20.64 12.98
N LYS A 297 -2.28 -21.87 12.80
CA LYS A 297 -2.10 -22.63 11.55
C LYS A 297 -2.83 -21.98 10.37
N ILE A 298 -4.01 -21.43 10.60
CA ILE A 298 -4.77 -20.69 9.58
C ILE A 298 -4.05 -19.39 9.25
N ILE A 299 -3.69 -18.60 10.27
CA ILE A 299 -2.98 -17.33 10.13
C ILE A 299 -1.67 -17.50 9.35
N GLY A 300 -0.88 -18.53 9.69
CA GLY A 300 0.40 -18.85 9.03
C GLY A 300 0.24 -19.60 7.70
N SER A 301 -0.90 -19.50 7.01
CA SER A 301 -1.08 -20.11 5.68
C SER A 301 -0.05 -19.57 4.70
N PRO A 302 0.66 -20.41 3.90
CA PRO A 302 1.76 -19.98 3.03
C PRO A 302 1.34 -18.93 2.00
N LEU A 303 2.18 -17.93 1.80
CA LEU A 303 2.02 -16.85 0.83
C LEU A 303 2.93 -17.06 -0.39
N ASP A 304 2.51 -16.59 -1.56
CA ASP A 304 3.32 -16.58 -2.77
C ASP A 304 4.25 -15.37 -2.83
N PHE A 305 3.84 -14.26 -2.20
CA PHE A 305 4.59 -13.01 -2.15
C PHE A 305 4.18 -12.18 -0.92
N VAL A 306 5.04 -11.24 -0.55
CA VAL A 306 4.77 -10.23 0.49
C VAL A 306 4.77 -8.87 -0.15
N GLY A 307 3.69 -8.11 0.05
CA GLY A 307 3.59 -6.70 -0.31
C GLY A 307 3.98 -5.82 0.88
N LEU A 308 4.74 -4.79 0.62
CA LEU A 308 5.17 -3.80 1.60
C LEU A 308 4.75 -2.39 1.18
N ASN A 309 4.01 -1.72 2.03
CA ASN A 309 3.75 -0.29 1.93
C ASN A 309 4.83 0.42 2.73
N VAL A 310 5.64 1.24 2.07
CA VAL A 310 6.86 1.80 2.68
C VAL A 310 6.87 3.32 2.51
N TYR A 311 6.88 4.05 3.62
CA TYR A 311 6.82 5.51 3.60
C TYR A 311 7.89 6.18 4.47
N SER A 312 7.85 5.96 5.78
CA SER A 312 8.68 6.67 6.76
C SER A 312 9.62 5.73 7.51
N PRO A 313 10.88 6.11 7.77
CA PRO A 313 11.80 5.32 8.56
C PRO A 313 11.53 5.46 10.07
N GLU A 314 11.90 4.42 10.81
CA GLU A 314 12.24 4.50 12.24
C GLU A 314 13.73 4.17 12.38
N TYR A 315 14.47 4.91 13.22
CA TYR A 315 15.90 4.69 13.37
C TYR A 315 16.21 4.00 14.69
N VAL A 316 17.21 3.09 14.67
CA VAL A 316 17.70 2.43 15.87
C VAL A 316 19.22 2.47 15.96
N SER A 317 19.69 2.52 17.19
CA SER A 317 21.07 2.30 17.56
C SER A 317 21.17 1.08 18.48
N ALA A 318 22.16 0.22 18.30
CA ALA A 318 22.47 -0.82 19.25
C ALA A 318 22.97 -0.19 20.57
N ASP A 319 22.57 -0.76 21.70
CA ASP A 319 23.01 -0.37 23.03
C ASP A 319 23.01 -1.56 24.01
N ASP A 320 23.39 -1.29 25.26
CA ASP A 320 23.46 -2.31 26.34
C ASP A 320 22.14 -2.47 27.11
N SER A 321 21.01 -1.93 26.58
CA SER A 321 19.69 -2.11 27.19
C SER A 321 19.23 -3.59 27.12
N PRO A 322 18.24 -4.00 27.92
CA PRO A 322 17.68 -5.35 27.85
C PRO A 322 17.17 -5.73 26.47
N ASP A 323 16.70 -4.74 25.70
CA ASP A 323 16.27 -4.95 24.33
C ASP A 323 17.44 -5.00 23.33
N GLY A 324 18.63 -4.53 23.72
CA GLY A 324 19.84 -4.46 22.90
C GLY A 324 19.79 -3.35 21.85
N TYR A 325 18.82 -2.44 21.95
CA TYR A 325 18.71 -1.29 21.06
C TYR A 325 17.86 -0.16 21.66
N THR A 326 18.12 1.05 21.20
CA THR A 326 17.29 2.22 21.45
C THR A 326 16.74 2.77 20.14
N VAL A 327 15.43 3.09 20.13
CA VAL A 327 14.81 3.83 19.02
C VAL A 327 15.25 5.29 19.11
N VAL A 328 15.87 5.79 18.04
CA VAL A 328 16.39 7.16 17.97
C VAL A 328 15.25 8.12 17.64
N PRO A 329 14.89 9.05 18.55
CA PRO A 329 13.82 10.00 18.27
C PRO A 329 14.17 10.94 17.13
N ARG A 330 13.19 11.21 16.27
CA ARG A 330 13.34 12.22 15.22
C ARG A 330 13.37 13.61 15.86
N GLN A 331 14.30 14.43 15.41
CA GLN A 331 14.37 15.85 15.80
C GLN A 331 13.31 16.66 15.03
N SER A 332 12.94 17.82 15.55
CA SER A 332 11.97 18.72 14.90
C SER A 332 12.41 19.22 13.52
N SER A 333 13.71 19.19 13.24
CA SER A 333 14.29 19.53 11.94
C SER A 333 14.31 18.41 10.94
N PHE A 334 13.84 17.19 11.32
CA PHE A 334 13.82 16.06 10.38
C PHE A 334 12.86 16.36 9.22
N PRO A 335 13.29 16.21 7.96
CA PRO A 335 12.48 16.60 6.81
C PRO A 335 11.22 15.72 6.70
N HIS A 336 10.10 16.34 6.39
CA HIS A 336 8.82 15.66 6.16
C HIS A 336 8.07 16.31 4.98
N MET A 337 7.14 15.57 4.40
CA MET A 337 6.20 16.05 3.38
C MET A 337 4.98 16.71 4.06
N PRO A 338 4.03 17.30 3.31
CA PRO A 338 2.84 17.95 3.87
C PRO A 338 1.98 17.08 4.80
N SER A 339 1.99 15.75 4.62
CA SER A 339 1.41 14.82 5.60
C SER A 339 2.34 14.72 6.82
N PRO A 340 1.88 15.05 8.06
CA PRO A 340 2.75 15.17 9.23
C PRO A 340 3.49 13.88 9.63
N TRP A 341 2.94 12.74 9.24
CA TRP A 341 3.52 11.41 9.50
C TRP A 341 4.53 10.97 8.45
N LEU A 342 4.60 11.67 7.31
CA LEU A 342 5.41 11.28 6.15
C LEU A 342 6.81 11.92 6.22
N PHE A 343 7.70 11.26 6.95
CA PHE A 343 9.10 11.68 7.08
C PHE A 343 9.95 11.19 5.90
N VAL A 344 10.87 12.04 5.45
CA VAL A 344 11.71 11.75 4.26
C VAL A 344 13.01 11.08 4.68
N GLY A 345 13.06 9.76 4.53
CA GLY A 345 14.25 8.94 4.75
C GLY A 345 14.26 7.80 3.72
N PRO A 346 14.73 8.08 2.50
CA PRO A 346 14.52 7.19 1.35
C PRO A 346 15.19 5.82 1.48
N GLU A 347 16.19 5.67 2.33
CA GLU A 347 16.86 4.40 2.63
C GLU A 347 15.91 3.37 3.28
N VAL A 348 14.78 3.82 3.85
CA VAL A 348 13.79 2.93 4.45
C VAL A 348 13.32 1.83 3.49
N ILE A 349 13.20 2.13 2.20
CA ILE A 349 12.73 1.15 1.22
C ILE A 349 13.77 0.04 0.97
N TYR A 350 15.07 0.36 1.04
CA TYR A 350 16.13 -0.64 1.03
C TYR A 350 16.06 -1.53 2.27
N TRP A 351 15.96 -0.92 3.45
CA TRP A 351 15.92 -1.65 4.72
C TRP A 351 14.63 -2.47 4.87
N ALA A 352 13.50 -2.01 4.31
CA ALA A 352 12.26 -2.78 4.26
C ALA A 352 12.48 -4.11 3.53
N VAL A 353 13.02 -4.06 2.32
CA VAL A 353 13.31 -5.25 1.52
C VAL A 353 14.33 -6.14 2.21
N ARG A 354 15.43 -5.56 2.69
CA ARG A 354 16.51 -6.29 3.34
C ARG A 354 16.07 -6.97 4.64
N ASN A 355 15.42 -6.25 5.55
CA ASN A 355 14.98 -6.79 6.83
C ASN A 355 13.96 -7.92 6.65
N VAL A 356 12.94 -7.69 5.80
CA VAL A 356 11.91 -8.70 5.51
C VAL A 356 12.52 -9.94 4.86
N SER A 357 13.44 -9.76 3.90
CA SER A 357 14.16 -10.87 3.26
C SER A 357 15.02 -11.65 4.24
N THR A 358 15.70 -10.95 5.15
CA THR A 358 16.58 -11.60 6.13
C THR A 358 15.80 -12.36 7.19
N LEU A 359 14.71 -11.78 7.71
CA LEU A 359 13.91 -12.34 8.80
C LEU A 359 13.05 -13.51 8.34
N TRP A 360 12.34 -13.37 7.21
CA TRP A 360 11.27 -14.31 6.85
C TRP A 360 11.47 -15.00 5.49
N LYS A 361 12.44 -14.57 4.69
CA LYS A 361 12.85 -15.19 3.42
C LYS A 361 11.68 -15.45 2.46
N PRO A 362 10.80 -14.48 2.22
CA PRO A 362 9.75 -14.63 1.23
C PRO A 362 10.35 -14.86 -0.16
N GLN A 363 9.66 -15.62 -1.01
CA GLN A 363 10.12 -15.89 -2.38
C GLN A 363 10.11 -14.63 -3.25
N GLU A 364 9.14 -13.74 -3.03
CA GLU A 364 8.98 -12.49 -3.75
C GLU A 364 8.49 -11.38 -2.82
N ILE A 365 9.02 -10.19 -3.03
CA ILE A 365 8.59 -8.96 -2.38
C ILE A 365 8.13 -7.97 -3.46
N TYR A 366 7.02 -7.30 -3.20
CA TYR A 366 6.58 -6.15 -3.96
C TYR A 366 6.52 -4.93 -3.05
N ILE A 367 6.99 -3.78 -3.52
CA ILE A 367 6.63 -2.52 -2.90
C ILE A 367 5.23 -2.18 -3.41
N THR A 368 4.24 -2.37 -2.56
CA THR A 368 2.83 -2.25 -2.90
C THR A 368 2.28 -0.84 -2.77
N GLU A 369 2.99 -0.01 -2.00
CA GLU A 369 2.79 1.42 -1.94
C GLU A 369 4.08 2.14 -1.55
N ASN A 370 4.40 3.20 -2.27
CA ASN A 370 5.36 4.24 -1.90
C ASN A 370 5.05 5.49 -2.73
N GLY A 371 5.06 6.64 -2.08
CA GLY A 371 4.74 7.93 -2.67
C GLY A 371 4.66 9.00 -1.60
N CYS A 372 4.28 10.20 -1.97
CA CYS A 372 4.16 11.30 -1.01
C CYS A 372 3.05 12.28 -1.37
N SER A 373 2.48 12.90 -0.34
CA SER A 373 1.67 14.09 -0.51
C SER A 373 2.55 15.28 -0.89
N ALA A 374 2.01 16.21 -1.67
CA ALA A 374 2.64 17.47 -2.01
C ALA A 374 1.61 18.60 -2.05
N ASP A 375 2.08 19.84 -1.88
CA ASP A 375 1.25 21.04 -2.01
C ASP A 375 1.21 21.47 -3.49
N ASP A 376 0.46 20.72 -4.28
CA ASP A 376 0.39 20.87 -5.71
C ASP A 376 -0.30 22.19 -6.13
N VAL A 377 0.35 22.96 -6.97
CA VAL A 377 -0.15 24.23 -7.50
C VAL A 377 -0.33 24.13 -9.00
N VAL A 378 -1.55 24.38 -9.47
CA VAL A 378 -1.86 24.52 -10.89
C VAL A 378 -1.37 25.89 -11.36
N ARG A 379 -0.42 25.92 -12.29
CA ARG A 379 0.14 27.14 -12.87
C ARG A 379 -0.81 27.77 -13.90
N ALA A 380 -0.53 29.01 -14.27
CA ALA A 380 -1.34 29.73 -15.27
C ALA A 380 -1.38 29.01 -16.65
N ASP A 381 -0.35 28.21 -16.96
CA ASP A 381 -0.29 27.39 -18.18
C ASP A 381 -0.96 26.01 -18.01
N GLY A 382 -1.58 25.76 -16.86
CA GLY A 382 -2.26 24.50 -16.53
C GLY A 382 -1.35 23.37 -16.10
N ARG A 383 -0.02 23.57 -16.00
CA ARG A 383 0.94 22.56 -15.54
C ARG A 383 1.03 22.49 -14.03
N ILE A 384 1.37 21.32 -13.52
CA ILE A 384 1.69 21.09 -12.11
C ILE A 384 3.14 20.54 -12.03
N ASN A 385 4.04 21.36 -11.48
CA ASN A 385 5.46 21.05 -11.41
C ASN A 385 5.83 20.57 -9.99
N ASP A 386 5.43 19.37 -9.65
CA ASP A 386 5.65 18.72 -8.35
C ASP A 386 7.08 18.13 -8.23
N THR A 387 8.08 19.00 -8.28
CA THR A 387 9.50 18.63 -8.24
C THR A 387 9.92 17.97 -6.92
N ASP A 388 9.26 18.29 -5.84
CA ASP A 388 9.39 17.67 -4.51
C ASP A 388 8.98 16.20 -4.55
N ARG A 389 7.85 15.86 -5.21
CA ARG A 389 7.44 14.47 -5.41
C ARG A 389 8.42 13.74 -6.32
N VAL A 390 8.90 14.36 -7.38
CA VAL A 390 9.96 13.78 -8.24
C VAL A 390 11.21 13.46 -7.43
N MET A 391 11.65 14.39 -6.58
CA MET A 391 12.82 14.20 -5.70
C MET A 391 12.59 13.05 -4.71
N TYR A 392 11.42 13.00 -4.06
CA TYR A 392 11.05 11.92 -3.15
C TYR A 392 11.11 10.56 -3.84
N LEU A 393 10.43 10.41 -4.97
CA LEU A 393 10.37 9.16 -5.74
C LEU A 393 11.75 8.73 -6.25
N ARG A 394 12.54 9.68 -6.79
CA ARG A 394 13.89 9.39 -7.27
C ARG A 394 14.76 8.79 -6.17
N ASN A 395 14.78 9.42 -5.01
CA ASN A 395 15.62 8.98 -3.91
C ASN A 395 15.19 7.60 -3.40
N HIS A 396 13.90 7.34 -3.25
CA HIS A 396 13.41 6.01 -2.86
C HIS A 396 13.75 4.94 -3.90
N LEU A 397 13.56 5.22 -5.19
CA LEU A 397 13.88 4.26 -6.24
C LEU A 397 15.38 3.98 -6.37
N MET A 398 16.25 4.93 -6.04
CA MET A 398 17.70 4.66 -5.95
C MET A 398 18.01 3.62 -4.88
N HIS A 399 17.40 3.73 -3.71
CA HIS A 399 17.57 2.75 -2.62
C HIS A 399 16.89 1.41 -2.91
N LEU A 400 15.76 1.41 -3.60
CA LEU A 400 15.11 0.18 -4.05
C LEU A 400 15.96 -0.55 -5.10
N GLN A 401 16.60 0.20 -6.00
CA GLN A 401 17.52 -0.34 -6.99
C GLN A 401 18.74 -0.98 -6.32
N ARG A 402 19.27 -0.36 -5.24
CA ARG A 402 20.32 -0.98 -4.42
C ARG A 402 19.89 -2.36 -3.92
N ALA A 403 18.69 -2.49 -3.37
CA ALA A 403 18.17 -3.78 -2.91
C ALA A 403 18.08 -4.81 -4.06
N ALA A 404 17.58 -4.39 -5.22
CA ALA A 404 17.49 -5.26 -6.39
C ALA A 404 18.86 -5.68 -6.91
N ALA A 405 19.84 -4.77 -6.93
CA ALA A 405 21.21 -5.04 -7.37
C ALA A 405 21.98 -5.97 -6.40
N GLU A 406 21.68 -5.91 -5.11
CA GLU A 406 22.22 -6.82 -4.09
C GLU A 406 21.55 -8.22 -4.13
N GLY A 407 20.58 -8.44 -5.02
CA GLY A 407 19.94 -9.74 -5.25
C GLY A 407 18.78 -10.07 -4.32
N TYR A 408 18.25 -9.09 -3.56
CA TYR A 408 17.02 -9.30 -2.80
C TYR A 408 15.82 -9.56 -3.73
N PRO A 409 14.82 -10.36 -3.31
CA PRO A 409 13.76 -10.86 -4.18
C PRO A 409 12.65 -9.83 -4.48
N VAL A 410 13.00 -8.55 -4.63
CA VAL A 410 12.04 -7.51 -5.00
C VAL A 410 11.69 -7.60 -6.47
N LYS A 411 10.39 -7.73 -6.79
CA LYS A 411 9.88 -8.00 -8.13
C LYS A 411 9.14 -6.86 -8.78
N GLY A 412 8.70 -5.87 -8.00
CA GLY A 412 7.95 -4.76 -8.56
C GLY A 412 7.71 -3.63 -7.55
N TYR A 413 7.21 -2.53 -8.11
CA TYR A 413 6.93 -1.29 -7.41
C TYR A 413 5.60 -0.72 -7.90
N PHE A 414 4.69 -0.44 -6.98
CA PHE A 414 3.42 0.22 -7.21
C PHE A 414 3.45 1.61 -6.57
N LEU A 415 3.41 2.63 -7.40
CA LEU A 415 3.40 4.01 -6.94
C LEU A 415 2.06 4.35 -6.28
N TRP A 416 2.10 4.90 -5.09
CA TRP A 416 0.95 5.50 -4.43
C TRP A 416 0.96 7.02 -4.62
N SER A 417 0.07 7.58 -5.44
CA SER A 417 -1.10 7.02 -6.09
C SER A 417 -1.18 7.47 -7.56
N LEU A 418 -1.98 6.75 -8.36
CA LEU A 418 -2.26 7.15 -9.74
C LEU A 418 -2.90 8.54 -9.79
N LEU A 419 -3.92 8.75 -8.94
CA LEU A 419 -4.75 9.95 -8.87
C LEU A 419 -4.60 10.62 -7.50
N ASP A 420 -4.74 11.96 -7.44
CA ASP A 420 -5.16 12.58 -6.18
C ASP A 420 -6.51 12.01 -5.81
N ASN A 421 -6.74 11.70 -4.54
CA ASN A 421 -7.95 10.99 -4.14
C ASN A 421 -8.40 11.39 -2.74
N TYR A 422 -9.43 10.73 -2.23
CA TYR A 422 -9.91 10.91 -0.87
C TYR A 422 -8.94 10.28 0.15
N GLU A 423 -8.16 11.10 0.85
CA GLU A 423 -7.15 10.64 1.82
C GLU A 423 -7.74 10.44 3.22
N TRP A 424 -8.73 9.58 3.32
CA TRP A 424 -9.32 9.11 4.58
C TRP A 424 -9.78 10.27 5.49
N ALA A 425 -9.28 10.33 6.74
CA ALA A 425 -9.61 11.41 7.68
C ALA A 425 -9.10 12.79 7.23
N ASP A 426 -8.08 12.85 6.39
CA ASP A 426 -7.53 14.07 5.81
C ASP A 426 -8.37 14.59 4.61
N GLY A 427 -9.42 13.87 4.19
CA GLY A 427 -10.29 14.25 3.09
C GLY A 427 -9.51 14.49 1.79
N TYR A 428 -9.75 15.59 1.12
CA TYR A 428 -9.06 15.98 -0.11
C TYR A 428 -7.87 16.92 0.12
N SER A 429 -7.49 17.16 1.38
CA SER A 429 -6.40 18.09 1.73
C SER A 429 -5.00 17.55 1.40
N LYS A 430 -4.84 16.24 1.20
CA LYS A 430 -3.55 15.58 0.92
C LYS A 430 -3.56 14.95 -0.46
N ARG A 431 -2.68 15.46 -1.34
CA ARG A 431 -2.60 15.03 -2.74
C ARG A 431 -1.41 14.11 -2.97
N PHE A 432 -1.67 12.81 -3.10
CA PHE A 432 -0.65 11.78 -3.35
C PHE A 432 -0.49 11.41 -4.83
N GLY A 433 -1.45 11.79 -5.66
CA GLY A 433 -1.48 11.40 -7.07
C GLY A 433 -0.34 11.95 -7.90
N ILE A 434 0.05 11.22 -8.93
CA ILE A 434 0.86 11.73 -10.02
C ILE A 434 -0.01 12.37 -11.13
N HIS A 435 -1.33 12.22 -11.03
CA HIS A 435 -2.31 12.99 -11.79
C HIS A 435 -3.11 13.84 -10.81
N TYR A 436 -3.17 15.12 -11.10
CA TYR A 436 -4.01 16.06 -10.38
C TYR A 436 -5.48 15.80 -10.74
N VAL A 437 -6.33 15.70 -9.74
CA VAL A 437 -7.78 15.63 -9.91
C VAL A 437 -8.39 16.95 -9.46
N ASP A 438 -9.10 17.60 -10.34
CA ASP A 438 -10.01 18.67 -10.02
C ASP A 438 -11.32 18.06 -9.51
N PHE A 439 -11.53 18.05 -8.20
CA PHE A 439 -12.65 17.35 -7.59
C PHE A 439 -14.04 17.95 -7.90
N GLU A 440 -14.11 19.16 -8.47
CA GLU A 440 -15.37 19.75 -8.92
C GLU A 440 -15.74 19.26 -10.33
N THR A 441 -14.75 19.22 -11.24
CA THR A 441 -14.95 18.87 -12.64
C THR A 441 -14.57 17.45 -12.99
N GLN A 442 -13.93 16.76 -12.07
CA GLN A 442 -13.38 15.41 -12.23
C GLN A 442 -12.29 15.31 -13.32
N LYS A 443 -11.73 16.42 -13.75
CA LYS A 443 -10.67 16.45 -14.76
C LYS A 443 -9.35 15.93 -14.17
N ARG A 444 -8.72 14.98 -14.89
CA ARG A 444 -7.39 14.45 -14.57
C ARG A 444 -6.33 15.19 -15.40
N THR A 445 -5.31 15.72 -14.73
CA THR A 445 -4.17 16.40 -15.38
C THR A 445 -2.86 15.76 -14.93
N PRO A 446 -2.02 15.24 -15.85
CA PRO A 446 -0.74 14.68 -15.46
C PRO A 446 0.15 15.75 -14.84
N LYS A 447 0.84 15.41 -13.74
CA LYS A 447 1.85 16.24 -13.10
C LYS A 447 3.24 15.95 -13.68
N LEU A 448 4.24 16.75 -13.34
CA LEU A 448 5.63 16.50 -13.75
C LEU A 448 6.12 15.11 -13.29
N SER A 449 5.69 14.67 -12.11
CA SER A 449 6.01 13.34 -11.60
C SER A 449 5.47 12.20 -12.47
N ALA A 450 4.34 12.39 -13.16
CA ALA A 450 3.82 11.41 -14.11
C ALA A 450 4.74 11.27 -15.33
N GLU A 451 5.23 12.39 -15.87
CA GLU A 451 6.18 12.40 -16.99
C GLU A 451 7.50 11.74 -16.59
N TRP A 452 7.99 12.08 -15.40
CA TRP A 452 9.22 11.50 -14.84
C TRP A 452 9.06 9.99 -14.60
N TYR A 453 7.96 9.55 -13.99
CA TYR A 453 7.73 8.13 -13.71
C TYR A 453 7.58 7.32 -15.00
N LYS A 454 6.96 7.89 -16.04
CA LYS A 454 6.94 7.30 -17.37
C LYS A 454 8.36 7.08 -17.92
N ALA A 455 9.27 8.04 -17.75
CA ALA A 455 10.66 7.90 -18.19
C ALA A 455 11.39 6.76 -17.42
N VAL A 456 11.11 6.61 -16.11
CA VAL A 456 11.60 5.47 -15.30
C VAL A 456 11.10 4.15 -15.85
N ILE A 457 9.81 4.02 -16.14
CA ILE A 457 9.19 2.80 -16.66
C ILE A 457 9.79 2.42 -18.01
N VAL A 458 9.86 3.37 -18.95
CA VAL A 458 10.40 3.14 -20.30
C VAL A 458 11.89 2.76 -20.25
N GLY A 459 12.65 3.40 -19.37
CA GLY A 459 14.08 3.12 -19.21
C GLY A 459 14.39 1.89 -18.35
N ASN A 460 13.40 1.35 -17.62
CA ASN A 460 13.60 0.36 -16.56
C ASN A 460 14.75 0.75 -15.61
N ALA A 461 14.87 2.03 -15.32
CA ALA A 461 15.98 2.62 -14.58
C ALA A 461 15.55 3.91 -13.90
N VAL A 462 16.23 4.28 -12.82
CA VAL A 462 16.06 5.61 -12.22
C VAL A 462 16.53 6.68 -13.22
N ALA A 463 15.66 7.64 -13.48
CA ALA A 463 15.90 8.70 -14.48
C ALA A 463 16.51 9.97 -13.85
#